data_1af5819c0ac5878718ec4c791f0e39aa
#
_entry.id   1af5819c0ac5878718ec4c791f0e39aa
#
_cell.length_a   1.000
_cell.length_b   1.000
_cell.length_c   1.000
_cell.angle_alpha   90.00
_cell.angle_beta   90.00
_cell.angle_gamma   90.00
#
_symmetry.space_group_name_H-M   'P 1'
#
loop_
_entity.id
_entity.type
_entity.pdbx_description
1 polymer ?
#
loop_
_entity_poly.entity_id
_entity_poly.type
_entity_poly.pdbx_seq_one_letter_code
_entity_poly.pdbx_strand_id
1 'polypeptide(L)'
;DIPLSELTSEMVGEFLEERRRFGNHRPGSSGLGEETMRHIHRLLQQCLDQAMRDGLIGDNPARAFHYSKPKKVNADVLTPLEMEDYLDAAERLGHLPMFMLALTVGLRQGELIALKWNDLNVKSRTLTISEQRSVERRELIEYGSETRTITLASEVVDLLIMEHAKHPNSPLMFMHPATQRPYSPQMVRRMHNEIIKEAGVDHIRF
;
A
#
# COMPACT_ATOMS: atom_id res chain seq x y z
N ASP A 1 -2.69 32.68 -9.83
CA ASP A 1 -3.97 32.40 -9.17
C ASP A 1 -5.09 32.87 -10.10
N ILE A 2 -6.02 31.97 -10.40
CA ILE A 2 -7.19 32.23 -11.25
C ILE A 2 -8.42 32.19 -10.34
N PRO A 3 -9.28 33.22 -10.36
CA PRO A 3 -10.56 33.17 -9.65
C PRO A 3 -11.41 31.99 -10.12
N LEU A 4 -12.12 31.34 -9.20
CA LEU A 4 -12.92 30.17 -9.51
C LEU A 4 -14.03 30.46 -10.56
N SER A 5 -14.54 31.69 -10.55
CA SER A 5 -15.55 32.18 -11.51
C SER A 5 -15.03 32.36 -12.94
N GLU A 6 -13.72 32.40 -13.13
CA GLU A 6 -13.05 32.58 -14.44
C GLU A 6 -12.49 31.26 -14.99
N LEU A 7 -12.63 30.15 -14.24
CA LEU A 7 -12.11 28.86 -14.65
C LEU A 7 -12.90 28.31 -15.84
N THR A 8 -12.22 28.08 -16.96
CA THR A 8 -12.79 27.56 -18.19
C THR A 8 -12.42 26.09 -18.43
N SER A 9 -13.19 25.40 -19.27
CA SER A 9 -12.86 24.04 -19.70
C SER A 9 -11.51 23.96 -20.42
N GLU A 10 -11.14 25.01 -21.16
CA GLU A 10 -9.85 25.08 -21.85
C GLU A 10 -8.69 25.08 -20.85
N MET A 11 -8.76 25.93 -19.80
CA MET A 11 -7.76 25.98 -18.73
C MET A 11 -7.62 24.65 -17.98
N VAL A 12 -8.74 23.96 -17.74
CA VAL A 12 -8.73 22.62 -17.15
C VAL A 12 -8.05 21.63 -18.08
N GLY A 13 -8.31 21.71 -19.39
CA GLY A 13 -7.67 20.87 -20.40
C GLY A 13 -6.16 21.06 -20.46
N GLU A 14 -5.71 22.31 -20.51
CA GLU A 14 -4.28 22.67 -20.50
C GLU A 14 -3.57 22.15 -19.24
N PHE A 15 -4.19 22.33 -18.07
CA PHE A 15 -3.65 21.79 -16.81
C PHE A 15 -3.52 20.27 -16.85
N LEU A 16 -4.54 19.56 -17.30
CA LEU A 16 -4.50 18.10 -17.38
C LEU A 16 -3.44 17.61 -18.36
N GLU A 17 -3.31 18.26 -19.52
CA GLU A 17 -2.30 17.89 -20.50
C GLU A 17 -0.87 18.21 -20.01
N GLU A 18 -0.67 19.32 -19.32
CA GLU A 18 0.61 19.65 -18.69
C GLU A 18 1.00 18.58 -17.66
N ARG A 19 0.07 18.18 -16.78
CA ARG A 19 0.32 17.10 -15.78
C ARG A 19 0.60 15.77 -16.46
N ARG A 20 -0.11 15.46 -17.53
CA ARG A 20 0.12 14.27 -18.33
C ARG A 20 1.53 14.21 -18.89
N ARG A 21 2.05 15.33 -19.41
CA ARG A 21 3.37 15.39 -20.02
C ARG A 21 4.51 15.56 -19.03
N PHE A 22 4.32 16.36 -18.00
CA PHE A 22 5.40 16.84 -17.13
C PHE A 22 5.13 16.66 -15.63
N GLY A 23 4.02 16.05 -15.24
CA GLY A 23 3.60 15.97 -13.84
C GLY A 23 4.40 14.99 -12.96
N ASN A 24 5.28 14.19 -13.53
CA ASN A 24 6.09 13.25 -12.78
C ASN A 24 7.49 13.81 -12.54
N HIS A 25 7.81 14.10 -11.29
CA HIS A 25 9.11 14.67 -10.88
C HIS A 25 10.15 13.62 -10.48
N ARG A 26 9.90 12.33 -10.76
CA ARG A 26 10.90 11.27 -10.50
C ARG A 26 11.99 11.32 -11.58
N PRO A 27 13.27 11.11 -11.22
CA PRO A 27 14.35 11.02 -12.19
C PRO A 27 14.05 9.99 -13.28
N GLY A 28 14.20 10.38 -14.55
CA GLY A 28 13.92 9.51 -15.70
C GLY A 28 12.45 9.37 -16.10
N SER A 29 11.54 10.10 -15.46
CA SER A 29 10.11 10.09 -15.76
C SER A 29 9.65 11.48 -16.19
N SER A 30 8.84 11.59 -17.24
CA SER A 30 8.37 12.87 -17.76
C SER A 30 6.91 13.18 -17.42
N GLY A 31 6.03 12.21 -17.40
CA GLY A 31 4.59 12.41 -17.25
C GLY A 31 3.93 11.54 -16.21
N LEU A 32 2.65 11.79 -15.94
CA LEU A 32 1.81 10.99 -15.07
C LEU A 32 1.11 9.89 -15.86
N GLY A 33 1.00 8.70 -15.24
CA GLY A 33 0.26 7.59 -15.82
C GLY A 33 -1.26 7.83 -15.84
N GLU A 34 -1.96 7.17 -16.75
CA GLU A 34 -3.40 7.32 -16.99
C GLU A 34 -4.26 7.17 -15.71
N GLU A 35 -3.88 6.25 -14.81
CA GLU A 35 -4.59 6.04 -13.54
C GLU A 35 -4.50 7.29 -12.64
N THR A 36 -3.29 7.87 -12.53
CA THR A 36 -3.07 9.09 -11.75
C THR A 36 -3.83 10.26 -12.37
N MET A 37 -3.82 10.38 -13.70
CA MET A 37 -4.57 11.41 -14.41
C MET A 37 -6.07 11.32 -14.14
N ARG A 38 -6.64 10.10 -14.13
CA ARG A 38 -8.04 9.89 -13.78
C ARG A 38 -8.35 10.25 -12.33
N HIS A 39 -7.45 9.97 -11.40
CA HIS A 39 -7.63 10.38 -10.01
C HIS A 39 -7.63 11.90 -9.88
N ILE A 40 -6.70 12.60 -10.53
CA ILE A 40 -6.64 14.07 -10.55
C ILE A 40 -7.92 14.64 -11.12
N HIS A 41 -8.34 14.15 -12.28
CA HIS A 41 -9.56 14.62 -12.94
C HIS A 41 -10.81 14.40 -12.07
N ARG A 42 -10.98 13.21 -11.48
CA ARG A 42 -12.10 12.89 -10.59
C ARG A 42 -12.13 13.81 -9.36
N LEU A 43 -10.97 14.05 -8.74
CA LEU A 43 -10.88 14.95 -7.60
C LEU A 43 -11.26 16.38 -7.99
N LEU A 44 -10.76 16.86 -9.14
CA LEU A 44 -11.10 18.17 -9.67
C LEU A 44 -12.61 18.29 -9.95
N GLN A 45 -13.21 17.28 -10.60
CA GLN A 45 -14.67 17.25 -10.82
C GLN A 45 -15.45 17.33 -9.49
N GLN A 46 -15.05 16.55 -8.48
CA GLN A 46 -15.73 16.55 -7.18
C GLN A 46 -15.63 17.92 -6.48
N CYS A 47 -14.47 18.56 -6.51
CA CYS A 47 -14.29 19.90 -5.95
C CYS A 47 -15.17 20.95 -6.67
N LEU A 48 -15.19 20.92 -8.01
CA LEU A 48 -15.99 21.85 -8.79
C LEU A 48 -17.48 21.58 -8.72
N ASP A 49 -17.89 20.30 -8.59
CA ASP A 49 -19.28 19.95 -8.30
C ASP A 49 -19.74 20.46 -6.92
N GLN A 50 -18.84 20.50 -5.94
CA GLN A 50 -19.12 21.12 -4.66
C GLN A 50 -19.26 22.63 -4.81
N ALA A 51 -18.36 23.28 -5.53
CA ALA A 51 -18.45 24.72 -5.80
C ALA A 51 -19.76 25.11 -6.51
N MET A 52 -20.27 24.28 -7.40
CA MET A 52 -21.61 24.46 -8.00
C MET A 52 -22.72 24.37 -6.95
N ARG A 53 -22.68 23.36 -6.07
CA ARG A 53 -23.69 23.22 -4.99
C ARG A 53 -23.69 24.41 -4.03
N ASP A 54 -22.50 24.98 -3.81
CA ASP A 54 -22.32 26.15 -2.94
C ASP A 54 -22.65 27.48 -3.65
N GLY A 55 -23.04 27.43 -4.92
CA GLY A 55 -23.40 28.59 -5.72
C GLY A 55 -22.23 29.50 -6.14
N LEU A 56 -20.99 28.99 -6.05
CA LEU A 56 -19.78 29.73 -6.38
C LEU A 56 -19.52 29.78 -7.88
N ILE A 57 -19.97 28.78 -8.64
CA ILE A 57 -19.88 28.69 -10.10
C ILE A 57 -21.21 28.17 -10.67
N GLY A 58 -21.53 28.55 -11.90
CA GLY A 58 -22.74 28.12 -12.59
C GLY A 58 -22.64 26.76 -13.27
N ASP A 59 -21.43 26.34 -13.65
CA ASP A 59 -21.14 25.08 -14.33
C ASP A 59 -19.80 24.50 -13.90
N ASN A 60 -19.61 23.20 -14.11
CA ASN A 60 -18.36 22.51 -13.80
C ASN A 60 -17.54 22.29 -15.08
N PRO A 61 -16.49 23.09 -15.31
CA PRO A 61 -15.68 23.03 -16.53
C PRO A 61 -14.90 21.71 -16.68
N ALA A 62 -14.69 20.94 -15.62
CA ALA A 62 -14.01 19.65 -15.69
C ALA A 62 -14.89 18.54 -16.28
N ARG A 63 -16.21 18.73 -16.39
CA ARG A 63 -17.11 17.75 -17.00
C ARG A 63 -16.95 17.58 -18.51
N ALA A 64 -16.31 18.54 -19.17
CA ALA A 64 -15.99 18.44 -20.60
C ALA A 64 -15.02 17.31 -20.94
N PHE A 65 -14.26 16.81 -19.94
CA PHE A 65 -13.24 15.79 -20.13
C PHE A 65 -13.72 14.43 -19.64
N HIS A 66 -13.37 13.39 -20.39
CA HIS A 66 -13.70 12.02 -20.06
C HIS A 66 -12.45 11.14 -20.15
N TYR A 67 -12.14 10.43 -19.06
CA TYR A 67 -11.11 9.41 -19.06
C TYR A 67 -11.76 8.03 -19.13
N SER A 68 -11.38 7.25 -20.13
CA SER A 68 -11.87 5.87 -20.26
C SER A 68 -11.50 5.04 -19.03
N LYS A 69 -12.34 4.06 -18.70
CA LYS A 69 -12.00 3.10 -17.64
C LYS A 69 -10.71 2.37 -18.02
N PRO A 70 -9.78 2.13 -17.09
CA PRO A 70 -8.58 1.37 -17.38
C PRO A 70 -8.99 -0.03 -17.85
N LYS A 71 -8.21 -0.59 -18.76
CA LYS A 71 -8.28 -2.03 -19.00
C LYS A 71 -7.98 -2.73 -17.67
N LYS A 72 -8.82 -3.70 -17.29
CA LYS A 72 -8.50 -4.58 -16.16
C LYS A 72 -7.18 -5.27 -16.49
N VAL A 73 -6.14 -4.90 -15.78
CA VAL A 73 -4.90 -5.68 -15.76
C VAL A 73 -5.15 -6.76 -14.71
N ASN A 74 -5.05 -8.02 -15.09
CA ASN A 74 -5.05 -9.11 -14.12
C ASN A 74 -3.84 -8.87 -13.20
N ALA A 75 -4.08 -9.01 -11.90
CA ALA A 75 -2.96 -8.98 -10.96
C ALA A 75 -2.10 -10.24 -11.21
N ASP A 76 -0.79 -10.03 -11.31
CA ASP A 76 0.14 -11.14 -11.34
C ASP A 76 0.11 -11.81 -9.95
N VAL A 77 -0.05 -13.12 -9.93
CA VAL A 77 -0.08 -13.94 -8.73
C VAL A 77 0.96 -15.04 -8.86
N LEU A 78 1.62 -15.38 -7.76
CA LEU A 78 2.56 -16.49 -7.73
C LEU A 78 1.82 -17.82 -7.96
N THR A 79 2.39 -18.66 -8.79
CA THR A 79 2.02 -20.08 -8.84
C THR A 79 2.44 -20.79 -7.55
N PRO A 80 1.92 -21.97 -7.24
CA PRO A 80 2.34 -22.71 -6.04
C PRO A 80 3.86 -22.94 -5.99
N LEU A 81 4.51 -23.25 -7.09
CA LEU A 81 5.96 -23.44 -7.17
C LEU A 81 6.73 -22.14 -6.90
N GLU A 82 6.33 -21.04 -7.54
CA GLU A 82 6.92 -19.73 -7.29
C GLU A 82 6.72 -19.26 -5.85
N MET A 83 5.62 -19.67 -5.21
CA MET A 83 5.38 -19.38 -3.79
C MET A 83 6.36 -20.14 -2.90
N GLU A 84 6.69 -21.38 -3.22
CA GLU A 84 7.73 -22.15 -2.51
C GLU A 84 9.09 -21.48 -2.67
N ASP A 85 9.50 -21.14 -3.90
CA ASP A 85 10.75 -20.43 -4.18
C ASP A 85 10.84 -19.09 -3.45
N TYR A 86 9.72 -18.35 -3.40
CA TYR A 86 9.61 -17.08 -2.68
C TYR A 86 9.79 -17.26 -1.16
N LEU A 87 9.15 -18.26 -0.55
CA LEU A 87 9.26 -18.53 0.88
C LEU A 87 10.65 -19.03 1.27
N ASP A 88 11.26 -19.88 0.45
CA ASP A 88 12.64 -20.32 0.63
C ASP A 88 13.64 -19.14 0.57
N ALA A 89 13.44 -18.23 -0.38
CA ALA A 89 14.22 -16.99 -0.44
C ALA A 89 13.99 -16.09 0.78
N ALA A 90 12.74 -15.98 1.25
CA ALA A 90 12.41 -15.24 2.45
C ALA A 90 13.08 -15.84 3.71
N GLU A 91 13.20 -17.17 3.78
CA GLU A 91 13.91 -17.86 4.85
C GLU A 91 15.42 -17.56 4.81
N ARG A 92 16.04 -17.72 3.64
CA ARG A 92 17.48 -17.41 3.47
C ARG A 92 17.83 -15.96 3.85
N LEU A 93 16.91 -15.03 3.59
CA LEU A 93 17.05 -13.61 3.94
C LEU A 93 16.62 -13.28 5.37
N GLY A 94 16.12 -14.26 6.15
CA GLY A 94 15.69 -14.08 7.53
C GLY A 94 14.35 -13.36 7.71
N HIS A 95 13.50 -13.39 6.69
CA HIS A 95 12.20 -12.68 6.67
C HIS A 95 10.98 -13.62 6.60
N LEU A 96 11.20 -14.94 6.67
CA LEU A 96 10.14 -15.94 6.50
C LEU A 96 8.90 -15.69 7.37
N PRO A 97 8.99 -15.43 8.71
CA PRO A 97 7.78 -15.29 9.53
C PRO A 97 6.88 -14.14 9.07
N MET A 98 7.47 -13.01 8.69
CA MET A 98 6.74 -11.83 8.21
C MET A 98 6.04 -12.10 6.88
N PHE A 99 6.75 -12.66 5.91
CA PHE A 99 6.21 -12.84 4.55
C PHE A 99 5.32 -14.08 4.44
N MET A 100 5.56 -15.12 5.23
CA MET A 100 4.64 -16.25 5.37
C MET A 100 3.29 -15.77 5.92
N LEU A 101 3.29 -14.96 6.98
CA LEU A 101 2.08 -14.38 7.52
C LEU A 101 1.36 -13.47 6.51
N ALA A 102 2.11 -12.62 5.80
CA ALA A 102 1.54 -11.73 4.80
C ALA A 102 0.85 -12.48 3.66
N LEU A 103 1.46 -13.56 3.15
CA LEU A 103 0.93 -14.39 2.08
C LEU A 103 -0.30 -15.19 2.52
N THR A 104 -0.25 -15.80 3.70
CA THR A 104 -1.33 -16.70 4.17
C THR A 104 -2.58 -15.94 4.62
N VAL A 105 -2.41 -14.72 5.12
CA VAL A 105 -3.50 -13.91 5.70
C VAL A 105 -3.98 -12.80 4.76
N GLY A 106 -3.19 -12.43 3.76
CA GLY A 106 -3.52 -11.33 2.86
C GLY A 106 -3.53 -9.96 3.57
N LEU A 107 -2.55 -9.72 4.43
CA LEU A 107 -2.43 -8.47 5.17
C LEU A 107 -2.03 -7.31 4.27
N ARG A 108 -2.68 -6.16 4.49
CA ARG A 108 -2.15 -4.90 3.94
C ARG A 108 -0.80 -4.59 4.58
N GLN A 109 0.10 -3.97 3.83
CA GLN A 109 1.44 -3.62 4.31
C GLN A 109 1.41 -2.82 5.62
N GLY A 110 0.47 -1.88 5.75
CA GLY A 110 0.29 -1.08 6.96
C GLY A 110 -0.19 -1.90 8.16
N GLU A 111 -1.04 -2.88 7.94
CA GLU A 111 -1.51 -3.81 8.97
C GLU A 111 -0.37 -4.70 9.47
N LEU A 112 0.40 -5.28 8.54
CA LEU A 112 1.53 -6.16 8.86
C LEU A 112 2.55 -5.50 9.80
N ILE A 113 2.92 -4.24 9.56
CA ILE A 113 3.88 -3.50 10.40
C ILE A 113 3.29 -2.95 11.69
N ALA A 114 1.97 -2.97 11.85
CA ALA A 114 1.28 -2.56 13.07
C ALA A 114 1.08 -3.70 14.07
N LEU A 115 1.17 -4.97 13.63
CA LEU A 115 0.90 -6.15 14.45
C LEU A 115 1.70 -6.16 15.74
N LYS A 116 0.99 -6.45 16.82
CA LYS A 116 1.53 -6.61 18.18
C LYS A 116 1.41 -8.06 18.61
N TRP A 117 2.24 -8.51 19.53
CA TRP A 117 2.15 -9.87 20.09
C TRP A 117 0.83 -10.13 20.81
N ASN A 118 0.22 -9.09 21.38
CA ASN A 118 -1.10 -9.17 22.02
C ASN A 118 -2.25 -9.44 21.03
N ASP A 119 -2.02 -9.23 19.74
CA ASP A 119 -3.01 -9.51 18.68
C ASP A 119 -3.08 -11.01 18.36
N LEU A 120 -2.08 -11.79 18.77
CA LEU A 120 -2.00 -13.24 18.56
C LEU A 120 -2.50 -14.01 19.77
N ASN A 121 -3.53 -14.79 19.59
CA ASN A 121 -3.92 -15.81 20.57
C ASN A 121 -3.40 -17.19 20.13
N VAL A 122 -2.31 -17.62 20.75
CA VAL A 122 -1.65 -18.90 20.45
C VAL A 122 -2.56 -20.11 20.69
N LYS A 123 -3.38 -20.08 21.77
CA LYS A 123 -4.25 -21.22 22.14
C LYS A 123 -5.36 -21.45 21.11
N SER A 124 -6.00 -20.39 20.66
CA SER A 124 -7.04 -20.45 19.62
C SER A 124 -6.49 -20.34 18.21
N ARG A 125 -5.19 -20.08 18.06
CA ARG A 125 -4.51 -19.82 16.77
C ARG A 125 -5.19 -18.72 15.98
N THR A 126 -5.57 -17.64 16.66
CA THR A 126 -6.25 -16.50 16.02
C THR A 126 -5.41 -15.24 16.08
N LEU A 127 -5.42 -14.49 14.99
CA LEU A 127 -4.81 -13.18 14.87
C LEU A 127 -5.90 -12.13 14.68
N THR A 128 -5.90 -11.11 15.54
CA THR A 128 -6.80 -9.96 15.44
C THR A 128 -6.08 -8.80 14.78
N ILE A 129 -6.68 -8.23 13.74
CA ILE A 129 -6.13 -7.11 12.98
C ILE A 129 -7.04 -5.91 13.25
N SER A 130 -6.53 -4.89 13.93
CA SER A 130 -7.30 -3.70 14.34
C SER A 130 -6.59 -2.39 14.03
N GLU A 131 -5.33 -2.43 13.67
CA GLU A 131 -4.48 -1.26 13.46
C GLU A 131 -3.71 -1.36 12.15
N GLN A 132 -3.31 -0.20 11.64
CA GLN A 132 -2.41 -0.08 10.49
C GLN A 132 -1.47 1.09 10.69
N ARG A 133 -0.31 1.05 10.05
CA ARG A 133 0.67 2.15 10.05
C ARG A 133 0.92 2.66 8.65
N SER A 134 1.05 3.96 8.53
CA SER A 134 1.41 4.64 7.29
C SER A 134 2.46 5.72 7.57
N VAL A 135 3.13 6.20 6.52
CA VAL A 135 4.08 7.30 6.63
C VAL A 135 3.40 8.57 6.12
N GLU A 136 3.20 9.54 7.02
CA GLU A 136 2.75 10.88 6.70
C GLU A 136 3.81 11.90 7.09
N ARG A 137 4.06 12.88 6.24
CA ARG A 137 5.04 13.96 6.49
C ARG A 137 6.40 13.46 7.01
N ARG A 138 6.84 12.26 6.54
CA ARG A 138 8.07 11.55 6.98
C ARG A 138 7.99 10.92 8.39
N GLU A 139 6.85 10.90 9.01
CA GLU A 139 6.59 10.24 10.29
C GLU A 139 5.77 8.97 10.08
N LEU A 140 6.03 7.94 10.90
CA LEU A 140 5.24 6.72 10.92
C LEU A 140 4.06 6.93 11.86
N ILE A 141 2.84 6.95 11.31
CA ILE A 141 1.60 7.18 12.04
C ILE A 141 0.78 5.90 12.10
N GLU A 142 0.21 5.62 13.26
CA GLU A 142 -0.66 4.48 13.53
C GLU A 142 -2.14 4.92 13.43
N TYR A 143 -2.93 4.12 12.74
CA TYR A 143 -4.37 4.33 12.56
C TYR A 143 -5.14 3.07 12.94
N GLY A 144 -6.37 3.24 13.41
CA GLY A 144 -7.32 2.14 13.49
C GLY A 144 -7.66 1.60 12.09
N SER A 145 -7.87 0.31 11.98
CA SER A 145 -8.42 -0.34 10.79
C SER A 145 -9.70 -1.08 11.14
N GLU A 146 -10.44 -1.53 10.12
CA GLU A 146 -11.58 -2.41 10.31
C GLU A 146 -11.12 -3.69 11.03
N THR A 147 -11.65 -3.93 12.23
CA THR A 147 -11.24 -5.06 13.08
C THR A 147 -11.73 -6.37 12.49
N ARG A 148 -10.81 -7.30 12.28
CA ARG A 148 -11.13 -8.67 11.87
C ARG A 148 -10.22 -9.67 12.58
N THR A 149 -10.75 -10.87 12.81
CA THR A 149 -10.00 -11.98 13.42
C THR A 149 -9.91 -13.13 12.43
N ILE A 150 -8.71 -13.66 12.25
CA ILE A 150 -8.39 -14.72 11.29
C ILE A 150 -7.76 -15.88 12.03
N THR A 151 -8.15 -17.11 11.67
CA THR A 151 -7.52 -18.33 12.17
C THR A 151 -6.27 -18.64 11.36
N LEU A 152 -5.16 -18.91 12.04
CA LEU A 152 -3.88 -19.26 11.45
C LEU A 152 -3.68 -20.78 11.42
N ALA A 153 -2.92 -21.26 10.43
CA ALA A 153 -2.39 -22.61 10.43
C ALA A 153 -1.38 -22.80 11.57
N SER A 154 -1.23 -24.02 12.08
CA SER A 154 -0.30 -24.33 13.18
C SER A 154 1.13 -23.92 12.86
N GLU A 155 1.58 -24.21 11.65
CA GLU A 155 2.93 -23.93 11.15
C GLU A 155 3.26 -22.43 11.18
N VAL A 156 2.26 -21.59 10.86
CA VAL A 156 2.42 -20.12 10.93
C VAL A 156 2.54 -19.66 12.38
N VAL A 157 1.74 -20.24 13.29
CA VAL A 157 1.82 -19.90 14.72
C VAL A 157 3.16 -20.32 15.30
N ASP A 158 3.68 -21.51 14.94
CA ASP A 158 4.98 -22.00 15.40
C ASP A 158 6.11 -21.08 14.93
N LEU A 159 6.10 -20.64 13.67
CA LEU A 159 7.04 -19.65 13.15
C LEU A 159 6.99 -18.32 13.92
N LEU A 160 5.78 -17.85 14.26
CA LEU A 160 5.62 -16.61 15.03
C LEU A 160 6.12 -16.78 16.47
N ILE A 161 5.92 -17.93 17.12
CA ILE A 161 6.48 -18.23 18.45
C ILE A 161 8.02 -18.21 18.40
N MET A 162 8.61 -18.80 17.38
CA MET A 162 10.08 -18.77 17.19
C MET A 162 10.59 -17.34 16.96
N GLU A 163 9.84 -16.52 16.21
CA GLU A 163 10.18 -15.12 15.99
C GLU A 163 10.08 -14.31 17.29
N HIS A 164 9.02 -14.53 18.10
CA HIS A 164 8.86 -13.87 19.40
C HIS A 164 10.03 -14.16 20.35
N ALA A 165 10.54 -15.39 20.34
CA ALA A 165 11.69 -15.76 21.17
C ALA A 165 12.96 -14.96 20.88
N LYS A 166 13.12 -14.42 19.66
CA LYS A 166 14.24 -13.54 19.30
C LYS A 166 14.11 -12.14 19.90
N HIS A 167 12.88 -11.68 20.17
CA HIS A 167 12.57 -10.31 20.62
C HIS A 167 11.48 -10.31 21.72
N PRO A 168 11.68 -11.00 22.87
CA PRO A 168 10.62 -11.26 23.85
C PRO A 168 10.06 -10.01 24.54
N ASN A 169 10.84 -8.92 24.53
CA ASN A 169 10.43 -7.65 25.15
C ASN A 169 9.81 -6.64 24.16
N SER A 170 9.72 -7.00 22.89
CA SER A 170 9.10 -6.13 21.90
C SER A 170 7.58 -6.25 21.96
N PRO A 171 6.82 -5.16 21.98
CA PRO A 171 5.37 -5.23 21.80
C PRO A 171 4.99 -5.55 20.35
N LEU A 172 5.84 -5.24 19.37
CA LEU A 172 5.59 -5.46 17.96
C LEU A 172 6.08 -6.83 17.50
N MET A 173 5.32 -7.47 16.60
CA MET A 173 5.74 -8.74 15.98
C MET A 173 6.97 -8.57 15.11
N PHE A 174 7.00 -7.49 14.31
CA PHE A 174 8.06 -7.27 13.34
C PHE A 174 8.71 -5.90 13.55
N MET A 175 10.01 -5.91 13.79
CA MET A 175 10.80 -4.72 14.02
C MET A 175 12.19 -4.85 13.42
N HIS A 176 12.80 -3.72 13.14
CA HIS A 176 14.17 -3.68 12.63
C HIS A 176 15.16 -4.13 13.71
N PRO A 177 15.94 -5.19 13.51
CA PRO A 177 16.73 -5.81 14.58
C PRO A 177 17.78 -4.86 15.18
N ALA A 178 18.43 -4.02 14.37
CA ALA A 178 19.48 -3.11 14.85
C ALA A 178 18.93 -1.83 15.49
N THR A 179 17.79 -1.30 15.04
CA THR A 179 17.26 -0.01 15.53
C THR A 179 16.14 -0.17 16.55
N GLN A 180 15.60 -1.37 16.71
CA GLN A 180 14.44 -1.68 17.57
C GLN A 180 13.23 -0.78 17.27
N ARG A 181 13.10 -0.32 16.01
CA ARG A 181 12.00 0.51 15.54
C ARG A 181 11.09 -0.29 14.61
N PRO A 182 9.80 0.10 14.51
CA PRO A 182 8.91 -0.48 13.52
C PRO A 182 9.48 -0.37 12.11
N TYR A 183 9.25 -1.36 11.28
CA TYR A 183 9.52 -1.24 9.85
C TYR A 183 8.65 -0.13 9.23
N SER A 184 9.21 0.61 8.28
CA SER A 184 8.41 1.48 7.42
C SER A 184 7.83 0.69 6.24
N PRO A 185 6.72 1.13 5.64
CA PRO A 185 6.18 0.51 4.43
C PRO A 185 7.22 0.40 3.30
N GLN A 186 8.11 1.38 3.18
CA GLN A 186 9.16 1.38 2.18
C GLN A 186 10.20 0.26 2.44
N MET A 187 10.53 0.00 3.70
CA MET A 187 11.46 -1.09 4.06
C MET A 187 10.86 -2.45 3.74
N VAL A 188 9.58 -2.67 4.08
CA VAL A 188 8.89 -3.94 3.75
C VAL A 188 8.87 -4.16 2.24
N ARG A 189 8.58 -3.11 1.45
CA ARG A 189 8.63 -3.20 -0.01
C ARG A 189 10.03 -3.51 -0.54
N ARG A 190 11.06 -2.95 0.09
CA ARG A 190 12.45 -3.26 -0.28
C ARG A 190 12.77 -4.72 0.00
N MET A 191 12.44 -5.24 1.19
CA MET A 191 12.63 -6.66 1.54
C MET A 191 11.87 -7.58 0.57
N HIS A 192 10.63 -7.25 0.26
CA HIS A 192 9.84 -7.99 -0.75
C HIS A 192 10.54 -8.05 -2.12
N ASN A 193 11.04 -6.91 -2.62
CA ASN A 193 11.78 -6.87 -3.88
C ASN A 193 13.10 -7.66 -3.83
N GLU A 194 13.79 -7.68 -2.69
CA GLU A 194 14.99 -8.50 -2.48
C GLU A 194 14.66 -9.99 -2.49
N ILE A 195 13.54 -10.39 -1.87
CA ILE A 195 13.04 -11.78 -1.90
C ILE A 195 12.67 -12.21 -3.32
N ILE A 196 11.90 -11.41 -4.06
CA ILE A 196 11.55 -11.68 -5.48
C ILE A 196 12.82 -11.92 -6.32
N LYS A 197 13.81 -11.04 -6.16
CA LYS A 197 15.08 -11.13 -6.89
C LYS A 197 15.84 -12.40 -6.53
N GLU A 198 15.89 -12.75 -5.25
CA GLU A 198 16.57 -13.95 -4.75
C GLU A 198 15.87 -15.24 -5.19
N ALA A 199 14.54 -15.22 -5.20
CA ALA A 199 13.70 -16.34 -5.66
C ALA A 199 13.73 -16.54 -7.18
N GLY A 200 14.10 -15.51 -7.95
CA GLY A 200 14.07 -15.54 -9.41
C GLY A 200 12.66 -15.60 -10.00
N VAL A 201 11.64 -15.18 -9.25
CA VAL A 201 10.25 -15.15 -9.69
C VAL A 201 9.89 -13.81 -10.33
N ASP A 202 8.82 -13.80 -11.12
CA ASP A 202 8.34 -12.58 -11.75
C ASP A 202 7.87 -11.55 -10.71
N HIS A 203 7.97 -10.27 -11.09
CA HIS A 203 7.62 -9.17 -10.18
C HIS A 203 6.12 -9.16 -9.88
N ILE A 204 5.78 -9.39 -8.62
CA ILE A 204 4.45 -9.21 -8.05
C ILE A 204 4.42 -7.99 -7.12
N ARG A 205 3.24 -7.42 -6.93
CA ARG A 205 3.06 -6.34 -5.94
C ARG A 205 2.85 -6.92 -4.55
N PHE A 206 3.44 -6.24 -3.59
CA PHE A 206 3.13 -6.47 -2.18
C PHE A 206 1.78 -5.86 -1.84
#